data_f2a03b2b8807de55070243bbe931979c
#
_entry.id   f2a03b2b8807de55070243bbe931979c
#
_cell.length_a   1.000
_cell.length_b   1.000
_cell.length_c   1.000
_cell.angle_alpha   90.00
_cell.angle_beta   90.00
_cell.angle_gamma   90.00
#
_symmetry.space_group_name_H-M   'P 1'
#
loop_
_entity.id
_entity.type
_entity.pdbx_description
1 polymer ?
#
loop_
_entity_poly.entity_id
_entity_poly.type
_entity_poly.pdbx_seq_one_letter_code
_entity_poly.pdbx_strand_id
1 'polypeptide(L)'
;MKVVLLALSGNTARDKLTELYPEAEIESISRTEFETGSVMKRLATLRARRPDVFAIATERLAWQRGQDLFMIFGALAGAREVVMIDAHGGLRRESRFDLLAGAPATLADEATTGLIDLLYSRRELLTLEHEKYGFLVNKTDRPRVVYLRATPGPGTQAGGAASHIKGVVEALARLGTEVQIISNDAIAGFDNPKLPFTIISPETVGATRALFDIHNNLVFTRAAVPLIERAAPDFIYQRYARFSWAGVVAASRIQRPLFLEYNGSEVWVGRHWDHVGSLDLLERYERLNLEAAARIFVVSEVERQNLEARGVPAAKIVVNPNGVDAELFRPGAGGAEVRRELGIGGDEVVAGFVGTFGPWHGVVQLAEAVKKVPANLRVRFLFVGSGSLYGEVERLLQAETASGRVIFTGTVAHERVPQLLDACDILVSPHVPLADGSDFFGSPTKIFEYMAMGKGIVASRLGQIGEVLSDNETALLVEPGNVTQLASAIIKLVETPGLCAQIGSNARGVAVQNHTWTRNAERVLEAYDNVG
;
A
#
# COMPACT_ATOMS: atom_id res chain seq x y z
N MET A 1 -5.51 37.15 14.25
CA MET A 1 -6.10 36.42 13.11
C MET A 1 -6.29 34.97 13.52
N LYS A 2 -7.46 34.38 13.26
CA LYS A 2 -7.76 33.01 13.65
C LYS A 2 -7.75 32.08 12.44
N VAL A 3 -6.87 31.07 12.48
CA VAL A 3 -6.79 30.00 11.46
C VAL A 3 -7.41 28.74 12.04
N VAL A 4 -8.40 28.18 11.33
CA VAL A 4 -8.97 26.87 11.68
C VAL A 4 -8.45 25.84 10.70
N LEU A 5 -7.67 24.87 11.20
CA LEU A 5 -7.01 23.82 10.42
C LEU A 5 -7.78 22.52 10.46
N LEU A 6 -8.28 22.08 9.30
CA LEU A 6 -8.77 20.72 9.11
C LEU A 6 -7.63 19.80 8.63
N ALA A 7 -7.17 18.91 9.49
CA ALA A 7 -6.16 17.93 9.13
C ALA A 7 -6.84 16.68 8.52
N LEU A 8 -6.77 16.53 7.20
CA LEU A 8 -7.19 15.30 6.49
C LEU A 8 -6.11 14.22 6.53
N SER A 9 -4.83 14.63 6.62
CA SER A 9 -3.66 13.76 6.78
C SER A 9 -2.55 14.49 7.53
N GLY A 10 -1.90 13.79 8.47
CA GLY A 10 -0.63 14.16 9.12
C GLY A 10 -0.50 15.55 9.78
N ASN A 11 0.56 15.71 10.59
CA ASN A 11 0.79 16.92 11.41
C ASN A 11 1.72 17.97 10.71
N THR A 12 2.30 17.65 9.56
CA THR A 12 3.31 18.47 8.85
C THR A 12 2.81 19.81 8.34
N ALA A 13 1.52 19.97 8.24
CA ALA A 13 0.90 21.20 7.74
C ALA A 13 0.89 22.37 8.74
N ARG A 14 1.02 22.10 10.04
CA ARG A 14 0.96 23.16 11.07
C ARG A 14 2.16 24.10 11.01
N ASP A 15 3.35 23.53 10.79
CA ASP A 15 4.59 24.32 10.69
C ASP A 15 4.53 25.27 9.50
N LYS A 16 4.05 24.77 8.37
CA LYS A 16 3.88 25.57 7.15
C LYS A 16 2.80 26.65 7.28
N LEU A 17 1.71 26.38 8.03
CA LEU A 17 0.74 27.42 8.34
C LEU A 17 1.31 28.49 9.27
N THR A 18 2.18 28.10 10.21
CA THR A 18 2.88 29.07 11.07
C THR A 18 3.83 29.96 10.27
N GLU A 19 4.47 29.43 9.24
CA GLU A 19 5.27 30.22 8.30
C GLU A 19 4.40 31.19 7.47
N LEU A 20 3.25 30.74 6.96
CA LEU A 20 2.34 31.56 6.17
C LEU A 20 1.61 32.62 7.00
N TYR A 21 1.33 32.30 8.26
CA TYR A 21 0.56 33.14 9.19
C TYR A 21 1.25 33.22 10.57
N PRO A 22 2.38 33.91 10.71
CA PRO A 22 3.23 33.87 11.91
C PRO A 22 2.54 34.33 13.20
N GLU A 23 1.57 35.24 13.09
CA GLU A 23 0.85 35.82 14.25
C GLU A 23 -0.56 35.23 14.43
N ALA A 24 -0.88 34.13 13.79
CA ALA A 24 -2.20 33.54 13.84
C ALA A 24 -2.36 32.56 15.01
N GLU A 25 -3.51 32.60 15.63
CA GLU A 25 -3.97 31.52 16.51
C GLU A 25 -4.47 30.34 15.63
N ILE A 26 -3.78 29.19 15.69
CA ILE A 26 -4.11 28.00 14.90
C ILE A 26 -4.88 27.02 15.78
N GLU A 27 -6.16 26.84 15.49
CA GLU A 27 -7.04 25.84 16.09
C GLU A 27 -7.20 24.66 15.13
N SER A 28 -6.88 23.43 15.57
CA SER A 28 -6.99 22.22 14.74
C SER A 28 -8.31 21.48 14.98
N ILE A 29 -8.90 20.98 13.89
CA ILE A 29 -10.06 20.09 13.89
C ILE A 29 -9.62 18.76 13.28
N SER A 30 -9.89 17.65 13.95
CA SER A 30 -9.63 16.33 13.37
C SER A 30 -10.64 15.99 12.26
N ARG A 31 -10.23 15.11 11.35
CA ARG A 31 -11.12 14.59 10.31
C ARG A 31 -12.38 13.96 10.89
N THR A 32 -12.24 13.16 11.94
CA THR A 32 -13.36 12.48 12.60
C THR A 32 -14.37 13.48 13.19
N GLU A 33 -13.88 14.53 13.85
CA GLU A 33 -14.72 15.60 14.37
C GLU A 33 -15.46 16.33 13.26
N PHE A 34 -14.77 16.65 12.16
CA PHE A 34 -15.34 17.36 11.02
C PHE A 34 -16.38 16.51 10.29
N GLU A 35 -16.16 15.22 10.08
CA GLU A 35 -17.06 14.32 9.35
C GLU A 35 -18.30 13.92 10.17
N THR A 36 -18.37 14.26 11.45
CA THR A 36 -19.49 13.90 12.31
C THR A 36 -20.75 14.74 12.03
N GLY A 37 -21.84 14.07 11.65
CA GLY A 37 -23.17 14.67 11.47
C GLY A 37 -23.45 15.17 10.05
N SER A 38 -24.60 15.85 9.89
CA SER A 38 -25.03 16.38 8.59
C SER A 38 -24.14 17.54 8.12
N VAL A 39 -24.15 17.82 6.81
CA VAL A 39 -23.44 18.95 6.20
C VAL A 39 -23.78 20.28 6.89
N MET A 40 -25.05 20.49 7.23
CA MET A 40 -25.50 21.70 7.94
C MET A 40 -24.91 21.79 9.36
N LYS A 41 -24.83 20.67 10.08
CA LYS A 41 -24.21 20.63 11.41
C LYS A 41 -22.72 20.94 11.33
N ARG A 42 -22.00 20.35 10.37
CA ARG A 42 -20.57 20.62 10.12
C ARG A 42 -20.34 22.11 9.81
N LEU A 43 -21.16 22.69 8.94
CA LEU A 43 -21.11 24.11 8.61
C LEU A 43 -21.36 25.00 9.83
N ALA A 44 -22.35 24.68 10.64
CA ALA A 44 -22.65 25.41 11.88
C ALA A 44 -21.49 25.32 12.89
N THR A 45 -20.90 24.14 13.05
CA THR A 45 -19.72 23.93 13.92
C THR A 45 -18.53 24.77 13.46
N LEU A 46 -18.25 24.81 12.17
CA LEU A 46 -17.14 25.61 11.64
C LEU A 46 -17.42 27.11 11.75
N ARG A 47 -18.65 27.57 11.48
CA ARG A 47 -19.09 28.97 11.67
C ARG A 47 -18.95 29.46 13.11
N ALA A 48 -19.27 28.60 14.07
CA ALA A 48 -19.15 28.92 15.50
C ALA A 48 -17.71 29.21 15.91
N ARG A 49 -16.72 28.66 15.21
CA ARG A 49 -15.27 28.90 15.44
C ARG A 49 -14.79 30.23 14.86
N ARG A 50 -15.59 30.90 14.01
CA ARG A 50 -15.31 32.22 13.38
C ARG A 50 -13.92 32.26 12.72
N PRO A 51 -13.61 31.40 11.73
CA PRO A 51 -12.31 31.41 11.08
C PRO A 51 -12.11 32.70 10.25
N ASP A 52 -10.97 33.37 10.42
CA ASP A 52 -10.51 34.34 9.42
C ASP A 52 -9.97 33.59 8.20
N VAL A 53 -9.22 32.51 8.45
CA VAL A 53 -8.70 31.59 7.43
C VAL A 53 -9.15 30.16 7.77
N PHE A 54 -9.68 29.45 6.79
CA PHE A 54 -9.91 28.01 6.87
C PHE A 54 -8.83 27.29 6.09
N ALA A 55 -8.00 26.54 6.79
CA ALA A 55 -6.89 25.79 6.21
C ALA A 55 -7.23 24.29 6.17
N ILE A 56 -6.90 23.64 5.08
CA ILE A 56 -7.09 22.21 4.86
C ILE A 56 -5.72 21.58 4.59
N ALA A 57 -5.32 20.63 5.44
CA ALA A 57 -4.09 19.88 5.25
C ALA A 57 -4.38 18.54 4.60
N THR A 58 -3.75 18.26 3.49
CA THR A 58 -3.87 17.00 2.76
C THR A 58 -2.50 16.38 2.52
N GLU A 59 -2.45 15.09 2.16
CA GLU A 59 -1.20 14.41 1.86
C GLU A 59 -0.58 14.95 0.56
N ARG A 60 -1.40 15.04 -0.50
CA ARG A 60 -1.03 15.59 -1.82
C ARG A 60 -2.22 16.30 -2.44
N LEU A 61 -2.01 17.52 -2.91
CA LEU A 61 -3.06 18.28 -3.60
C LEU A 61 -3.58 17.56 -4.84
N ALA A 62 -2.70 17.05 -5.70
CA ALA A 62 -3.10 16.34 -6.92
C ALA A 62 -4.01 15.12 -6.69
N TRP A 63 -4.03 14.60 -5.46
CA TRP A 63 -4.82 13.42 -5.07
C TRP A 63 -6.00 13.76 -4.16
N GLN A 64 -6.16 15.02 -3.81
CA GLN A 64 -7.25 15.44 -2.93
C GLN A 64 -8.54 15.57 -3.73
N ARG A 65 -9.45 14.60 -3.59
CA ARG A 65 -10.79 14.67 -4.19
C ARG A 65 -11.63 15.78 -3.56
N GLY A 66 -12.54 16.34 -4.35
CA GLY A 66 -13.50 17.34 -3.88
C GLY A 66 -12.85 18.60 -3.34
N GLN A 67 -11.67 19.00 -3.87
CA GLN A 67 -10.99 20.22 -3.44
C GLN A 67 -11.93 21.41 -3.43
N ASP A 68 -12.62 21.61 -4.54
CA ASP A 68 -13.53 22.75 -4.71
C ASP A 68 -14.66 22.75 -3.67
N LEU A 69 -15.19 21.58 -3.35
CA LEU A 69 -16.20 21.44 -2.32
C LEU A 69 -15.69 21.83 -0.94
N PHE A 70 -14.46 21.43 -0.58
CA PHE A 70 -13.83 21.85 0.68
C PHE A 70 -13.57 23.34 0.71
N MET A 71 -13.10 23.92 -0.40
CA MET A 71 -12.83 25.36 -0.54
C MET A 71 -14.13 26.17 -0.39
N ILE A 72 -15.18 25.79 -1.14
CA ILE A 72 -16.51 26.42 -1.05
C ILE A 72 -17.09 26.29 0.37
N PHE A 73 -16.92 25.14 1.00
CA PHE A 73 -17.39 24.90 2.36
C PHE A 73 -16.75 25.85 3.38
N GLY A 74 -15.44 26.08 3.28
CA GLY A 74 -14.72 27.06 4.09
C GLY A 74 -15.21 28.48 3.88
N ALA A 75 -15.47 28.87 2.63
CA ALA A 75 -16.04 30.17 2.28
C ALA A 75 -17.46 30.35 2.83
N LEU A 76 -18.30 29.32 2.74
CA LEU A 76 -19.66 29.30 3.33
C LEU A 76 -19.61 29.37 4.86
N ALA A 77 -18.59 28.82 5.50
CA ALA A 77 -18.39 28.91 6.95
C ALA A 77 -18.03 30.31 7.44
N GLY A 78 -17.66 31.22 6.53
CA GLY A 78 -17.40 32.63 6.83
C GLY A 78 -15.92 33.01 6.80
N ALA A 79 -15.02 32.07 6.51
CA ALA A 79 -13.61 32.36 6.33
C ALA A 79 -13.40 33.42 5.21
N ARG A 80 -12.56 34.40 5.45
CA ARG A 80 -12.22 35.42 4.42
C ARG A 80 -11.36 34.83 3.32
N GLU A 81 -10.57 33.85 3.68
CA GLU A 81 -9.64 33.15 2.83
C GLU A 81 -9.69 31.65 3.14
N VAL A 82 -9.59 30.82 2.11
CA VAL A 82 -9.48 29.38 2.24
C VAL A 82 -8.18 28.91 1.60
N VAL A 83 -7.46 28.06 2.32
CA VAL A 83 -6.15 27.57 1.92
C VAL A 83 -6.12 26.06 1.99
N MET A 84 -5.62 25.42 0.94
CA MET A 84 -5.31 23.99 0.97
C MET A 84 -3.82 23.78 0.78
N ILE A 85 -3.21 22.98 1.66
CA ILE A 85 -1.76 22.74 1.68
C ILE A 85 -1.48 21.26 1.75
N ASP A 86 -0.35 20.83 1.19
CA ASP A 86 0.10 19.46 1.30
C ASP A 86 1.51 19.34 1.92
N ALA A 87 1.88 18.11 2.26
CA ALA A 87 3.17 17.79 2.86
C ALA A 87 4.36 18.03 1.90
N HIS A 88 4.12 18.20 0.60
CA HIS A 88 5.15 18.30 -0.44
C HIS A 88 5.35 19.73 -0.98
N GLY A 89 4.71 20.71 -0.36
CA GLY A 89 4.87 22.08 -0.74
C GLY A 89 3.76 22.64 -1.64
N GLY A 90 2.80 21.81 -2.02
CA GLY A 90 1.62 22.27 -2.76
C GLY A 90 0.80 23.25 -1.93
N LEU A 91 0.35 24.32 -2.58
CA LEU A 91 -0.44 25.39 -1.98
C LEU A 91 -1.51 25.86 -2.97
N ARG A 92 -2.78 25.81 -2.53
CA ARG A 92 -3.91 26.45 -3.22
C ARG A 92 -4.55 27.46 -2.26
N ARG A 93 -4.77 28.68 -2.72
CA ARG A 93 -5.24 29.80 -1.91
C ARG A 93 -6.28 30.59 -2.68
N GLU A 94 -7.45 30.79 -2.10
CA GLU A 94 -8.53 31.53 -2.75
C GLU A 94 -9.30 32.41 -1.75
N SER A 95 -9.82 33.53 -2.25
CA SER A 95 -10.63 34.42 -1.46
C SER A 95 -12.07 33.91 -1.32
N ARG A 96 -12.73 34.28 -0.22
CA ARG A 96 -14.14 33.97 -0.03
C ARG A 96 -15.02 34.45 -1.19
N PHE A 97 -14.72 35.65 -1.71
CA PHE A 97 -15.53 36.25 -2.78
C PHE A 97 -15.44 35.41 -4.06
N ASP A 98 -14.24 35.06 -4.49
CA ASP A 98 -14.02 34.27 -5.70
C ASP A 98 -14.67 32.88 -5.59
N LEU A 99 -14.50 32.22 -4.44
CA LEU A 99 -15.10 30.92 -4.17
C LEU A 99 -16.63 30.96 -4.22
N LEU A 100 -17.26 31.96 -3.59
CA LEU A 100 -18.72 32.03 -3.58
C LEU A 100 -19.30 32.49 -4.92
N ALA A 101 -18.60 33.39 -5.64
CA ALA A 101 -18.99 33.80 -6.97
C ALA A 101 -18.88 32.64 -7.99
N GLY A 102 -17.84 31.82 -7.90
CA GLY A 102 -17.63 30.64 -8.74
C GLY A 102 -18.46 29.41 -8.34
N ALA A 103 -18.94 29.33 -7.10
CA ALA A 103 -19.57 28.13 -6.55
C ALA A 103 -20.69 27.50 -7.39
N PRO A 104 -21.65 28.27 -7.96
CA PRO A 104 -22.72 27.68 -8.79
C PRO A 104 -22.17 26.98 -10.03
N ALA A 105 -21.19 27.56 -10.71
CA ALA A 105 -20.57 26.97 -11.89
C ALA A 105 -19.76 25.72 -11.52
N THR A 106 -18.95 25.79 -10.46
CA THR A 106 -18.15 24.67 -9.97
C THR A 106 -19.02 23.49 -9.54
N LEU A 107 -20.10 23.72 -8.79
CA LEU A 107 -21.02 22.67 -8.37
C LEU A 107 -21.77 22.03 -9.55
N ALA A 108 -22.13 22.84 -10.55
CA ALA A 108 -22.76 22.33 -11.77
C ALA A 108 -21.76 21.49 -12.59
N ASP A 109 -20.52 21.92 -12.71
CA ASP A 109 -19.46 21.18 -13.41
C ASP A 109 -19.16 19.85 -12.71
N GLU A 110 -18.95 19.84 -11.41
CA GLU A 110 -18.75 18.60 -10.61
C GLU A 110 -19.92 17.62 -10.78
N ALA A 111 -21.15 18.10 -10.73
CA ALA A 111 -22.33 17.25 -10.85
C ALA A 111 -22.50 16.70 -12.27
N THR A 112 -22.28 17.54 -13.29
CA THR A 112 -22.42 17.14 -14.71
C THR A 112 -21.30 16.21 -15.12
N THR A 113 -20.06 16.49 -14.77
CA THR A 113 -18.91 15.62 -15.05
C THR A 113 -19.07 14.27 -14.38
N GLY A 114 -19.43 14.25 -13.09
CA GLY A 114 -19.66 12.99 -12.38
C GLY A 114 -20.78 12.13 -12.99
N LEU A 115 -21.87 12.76 -13.44
CA LEU A 115 -22.95 12.04 -14.13
C LEU A 115 -22.51 11.52 -15.49
N ILE A 116 -21.83 12.34 -16.29
CA ILE A 116 -21.32 11.96 -17.62
C ILE A 116 -20.34 10.78 -17.49
N ASP A 117 -19.40 10.85 -16.57
CA ASP A 117 -18.41 9.80 -16.35
C ASP A 117 -19.06 8.48 -15.91
N LEU A 118 -20.05 8.56 -15.03
CA LEU A 118 -20.79 7.38 -14.58
C LEU A 118 -21.57 6.75 -15.74
N LEU A 119 -22.24 7.55 -16.57
CA LEU A 119 -22.99 7.05 -17.74
C LEU A 119 -22.04 6.48 -18.81
N TYR A 120 -20.94 7.17 -19.08
CA TYR A 120 -19.93 6.72 -20.02
C TYR A 120 -19.28 5.40 -19.56
N SER A 121 -18.84 5.33 -18.31
CA SER A 121 -18.19 4.13 -17.75
C SER A 121 -19.14 2.92 -17.78
N ARG A 122 -20.42 3.12 -17.44
CA ARG A 122 -21.44 2.05 -17.53
C ARG A 122 -21.66 1.58 -18.97
N ARG A 123 -21.71 2.50 -19.92
CA ARG A 123 -21.88 2.16 -21.35
C ARG A 123 -20.66 1.40 -21.89
N GLU A 124 -19.45 1.89 -21.56
CA GLU A 124 -18.22 1.23 -21.98
C GLU A 124 -18.09 -0.16 -21.37
N LEU A 125 -18.40 -0.30 -20.07
CA LEU A 125 -18.43 -1.59 -19.39
C LEU A 125 -19.40 -2.57 -20.08
N LEU A 126 -20.62 -2.14 -20.42
CA LEU A 126 -21.57 -2.98 -21.15
C LEU A 126 -21.01 -3.43 -22.50
N THR A 127 -20.30 -2.57 -23.22
CA THR A 127 -19.66 -2.93 -24.49
C THR A 127 -18.58 -3.98 -24.27
N LEU A 128 -17.70 -3.76 -23.31
CA LEU A 128 -16.59 -4.65 -22.99
C LEU A 128 -17.06 -6.01 -22.46
N GLU A 129 -18.11 -6.08 -21.65
CA GLU A 129 -18.67 -7.35 -21.16
C GLU A 129 -19.22 -8.27 -22.27
N HIS A 130 -19.52 -7.71 -23.44
CA HIS A 130 -19.99 -8.49 -24.62
C HIS A 130 -18.85 -8.81 -25.60
N GLU A 131 -17.65 -8.30 -25.37
CA GLU A 131 -16.50 -8.61 -26.22
C GLU A 131 -15.97 -10.03 -25.96
N LYS A 132 -15.47 -10.67 -27.02
CA LYS A 132 -14.70 -11.90 -26.88
C LYS A 132 -13.23 -11.57 -26.86
N TYR A 133 -12.60 -11.82 -25.72
CA TYR A 133 -11.18 -11.55 -25.53
C TYR A 133 -10.34 -12.65 -26.18
N GLY A 134 -9.83 -12.36 -27.35
CA GLY A 134 -8.82 -13.16 -28.05
C GLY A 134 -7.50 -12.42 -28.09
N PHE A 135 -6.40 -13.15 -28.20
CA PHE A 135 -5.07 -12.55 -28.31
C PHE A 135 -4.17 -13.38 -29.22
N LEU A 136 -3.18 -12.70 -29.78
CA LEU A 136 -2.12 -13.32 -30.58
C LEU A 136 -0.83 -13.30 -29.75
N VAL A 137 -0.15 -14.43 -29.68
CA VAL A 137 1.14 -14.54 -29.02
C VAL A 137 2.22 -14.42 -30.07
N ASN A 138 3.12 -13.46 -29.87
CA ASN A 138 4.33 -13.33 -30.69
C ASN A 138 5.52 -13.71 -29.80
N LYS A 139 5.93 -14.98 -29.85
CA LYS A 139 7.06 -15.47 -29.05
C LYS A 139 8.36 -14.86 -29.54
N THR A 140 9.08 -14.24 -28.63
CA THR A 140 10.36 -13.57 -28.86
C THR A 140 11.28 -13.78 -27.67
N ASP A 141 12.60 -13.85 -27.92
CA ASP A 141 13.60 -13.99 -26.85
C ASP A 141 13.73 -12.74 -25.97
N ARG A 142 13.21 -11.61 -26.44
CA ARG A 142 13.18 -10.33 -25.70
C ARG A 142 11.79 -9.71 -25.78
N PRO A 143 10.85 -10.18 -24.97
CA PRO A 143 9.49 -9.67 -25.01
C PRO A 143 9.45 -8.20 -24.54
N ARG A 144 8.60 -7.42 -25.20
CA ARG A 144 8.26 -6.05 -24.78
C ARG A 144 7.05 -6.10 -23.88
N VAL A 145 7.15 -5.50 -22.72
CA VAL A 145 6.04 -5.42 -21.76
C VAL A 145 5.71 -3.97 -21.40
N VAL A 146 4.43 -3.65 -21.35
CA VAL A 146 3.95 -2.46 -20.68
C VAL A 146 3.44 -2.87 -19.30
N TYR A 147 4.13 -2.39 -18.26
CA TYR A 147 3.65 -2.48 -16.88
C TYR A 147 2.69 -1.33 -16.61
N LEU A 148 1.43 -1.68 -16.34
CA LEU A 148 0.34 -0.72 -16.19
C LEU A 148 -0.14 -0.67 -14.73
N ARG A 149 -0.14 0.54 -14.16
CA ARG A 149 -0.52 0.77 -12.77
C ARG A 149 -1.43 1.99 -12.65
N ALA A 150 -2.67 1.77 -12.22
CA ALA A 150 -3.60 2.83 -11.83
C ALA A 150 -3.95 2.65 -10.34
N THR A 151 -3.22 3.33 -9.45
CA THR A 151 -3.51 3.26 -8.00
C THR A 151 -4.70 4.14 -7.63
N PRO A 152 -5.53 3.74 -6.65
CA PRO A 152 -6.66 4.54 -6.19
C PRO A 152 -6.29 5.63 -5.15
N GLY A 153 -5.01 5.79 -4.85
CA GLY A 153 -4.48 6.79 -3.93
C GLY A 153 -3.03 7.11 -4.24
N PRO A 154 -2.42 8.12 -3.60
CA PRO A 154 -1.04 8.49 -3.85
C PRO A 154 -0.11 7.30 -3.58
N GLY A 155 0.69 6.96 -4.58
CA GLY A 155 1.58 5.79 -4.59
C GLY A 155 2.98 6.07 -4.05
N THR A 156 3.14 7.13 -3.31
CA THR A 156 4.44 7.66 -2.87
C THR A 156 4.89 7.16 -1.51
N GLN A 157 4.04 6.43 -0.83
CA GLN A 157 4.43 5.85 0.45
C GLN A 157 5.36 4.66 0.23
N ALA A 158 6.51 4.67 0.90
CA ALA A 158 7.37 3.51 1.01
C ALA A 158 6.60 2.36 1.69
N GLY A 159 6.77 1.15 1.19
CA GLY A 159 6.09 -0.02 1.74
C GLY A 159 6.06 -1.17 0.76
N GLY A 160 5.41 -2.26 1.15
CA GLY A 160 5.38 -3.50 0.38
C GLY A 160 4.91 -3.35 -1.06
N ALA A 161 3.94 -2.47 -1.33
CA ALA A 161 3.46 -2.24 -2.70
C ALA A 161 4.53 -1.58 -3.60
N ALA A 162 5.26 -0.60 -3.09
CA ALA A 162 6.33 0.06 -3.84
C ALA A 162 7.51 -0.90 -4.08
N SER A 163 7.90 -1.65 -3.04
CA SER A 163 8.93 -2.70 -3.15
C SER A 163 8.58 -3.77 -4.17
N HIS A 164 7.31 -4.21 -4.18
CA HIS A 164 6.80 -5.17 -5.15
C HIS A 164 6.95 -4.65 -6.59
N ILE A 165 6.39 -3.47 -6.89
CA ILE A 165 6.40 -2.92 -8.25
C ILE A 165 7.84 -2.74 -8.73
N LYS A 166 8.69 -2.09 -7.92
CA LYS A 166 10.10 -1.90 -8.23
C LYS A 166 10.79 -3.24 -8.48
N GLY A 167 10.60 -4.20 -7.57
CA GLY A 167 11.21 -5.52 -7.66
C GLY A 167 10.85 -6.26 -8.94
N VAL A 168 9.58 -6.28 -9.31
CA VAL A 168 9.09 -6.97 -10.52
C VAL A 168 9.60 -6.31 -11.79
N VAL A 169 9.44 -4.98 -11.94
CA VAL A 169 9.82 -4.30 -13.20
C VAL A 169 11.33 -4.33 -13.44
N GLU A 170 12.13 -4.16 -12.37
CA GLU A 170 13.59 -4.25 -12.48
C GLU A 170 14.06 -5.69 -12.74
N ALA A 171 13.39 -6.69 -12.16
CA ALA A 171 13.72 -8.10 -12.42
C ALA A 171 13.38 -8.52 -13.85
N LEU A 172 12.20 -8.13 -14.37
CA LEU A 172 11.86 -8.35 -15.79
C LEU A 172 12.92 -7.74 -16.72
N ALA A 173 13.34 -6.51 -16.45
CA ALA A 173 14.39 -5.86 -17.24
C ALA A 173 15.75 -6.57 -17.14
N ARG A 174 16.14 -7.04 -15.95
CA ARG A 174 17.38 -7.85 -15.76
C ARG A 174 17.34 -9.15 -16.54
N LEU A 175 16.16 -9.76 -16.71
CA LEU A 175 15.96 -10.97 -17.51
C LEU A 175 15.89 -10.70 -19.02
N GLY A 176 16.15 -9.47 -19.47
CA GLY A 176 16.23 -9.11 -20.88
C GLY A 176 14.90 -8.62 -21.50
N THR A 177 13.86 -8.46 -20.70
CA THR A 177 12.58 -7.90 -21.17
C THR A 177 12.68 -6.37 -21.37
N GLU A 178 12.12 -5.84 -22.46
CA GLU A 178 11.97 -4.40 -22.66
C GLU A 178 10.73 -3.91 -21.89
N VAL A 179 10.95 -3.26 -20.75
CA VAL A 179 9.87 -2.82 -19.86
C VAL A 179 9.62 -1.32 -20.05
N GLN A 180 8.36 -0.96 -20.31
CA GLN A 180 7.85 0.40 -20.22
C GLN A 180 6.80 0.49 -19.11
N ILE A 181 6.91 1.50 -18.24
CA ILE A 181 6.00 1.71 -17.12
C ILE A 181 5.05 2.87 -17.45
N ILE A 182 3.74 2.64 -17.32
CA ILE A 182 2.71 3.68 -17.39
C ILE A 182 1.95 3.64 -16.05
N SER A 183 2.01 4.74 -15.32
CA SER A 183 1.41 4.85 -13.98
C SER A 183 0.67 6.17 -13.83
N ASN A 184 -0.28 6.22 -12.89
CA ASN A 184 -0.96 7.47 -12.54
C ASN A 184 -0.26 8.25 -11.42
N ASP A 185 0.82 7.71 -10.85
CA ASP A 185 1.66 8.40 -9.85
C ASP A 185 3.08 7.83 -9.84
N ALA A 186 3.99 8.55 -9.18
CA ALA A 186 5.33 8.09 -8.90
C ALA A 186 5.33 6.81 -8.04
N ILE A 187 6.41 6.07 -8.08
CA ILE A 187 6.64 4.87 -7.25
C ILE A 187 7.75 5.21 -6.27
N ALA A 188 7.48 5.07 -4.97
CA ALA A 188 8.46 5.40 -3.94
C ALA A 188 9.75 4.57 -4.09
N GLY A 189 10.90 5.26 -4.05
CA GLY A 189 12.20 4.63 -4.20
C GLY A 189 12.52 4.06 -5.60
N PHE A 190 11.68 4.37 -6.60
CA PHE A 190 11.96 4.00 -7.99
C PHE A 190 12.66 5.17 -8.70
N ASP A 191 13.94 4.99 -8.99
CA ASP A 191 14.77 5.90 -9.77
C ASP A 191 15.68 5.08 -10.69
N ASN A 192 15.10 4.61 -11.79
CA ASN A 192 15.84 3.83 -12.80
C ASN A 192 15.72 4.50 -14.17
N PRO A 193 16.72 5.31 -14.58
CA PRO A 193 16.67 6.07 -15.83
C PRO A 193 16.69 5.17 -17.09
N LYS A 194 16.98 3.89 -16.94
CA LYS A 194 16.98 2.93 -18.06
C LYS A 194 15.59 2.38 -18.37
N LEU A 195 14.61 2.57 -17.46
CA LEU A 195 13.24 2.12 -17.66
C LEU A 195 12.35 3.29 -18.01
N PRO A 196 11.79 3.36 -19.24
CA PRO A 196 10.85 4.39 -19.63
C PRO A 196 9.65 4.41 -18.67
N PHE A 197 9.42 5.57 -18.04
CA PHE A 197 8.37 5.76 -17.06
C PHE A 197 7.51 6.98 -17.42
N THR A 198 6.23 6.73 -17.68
CA THR A 198 5.26 7.78 -18.01
C THR A 198 4.25 7.92 -16.88
N ILE A 199 4.07 9.13 -16.37
CA ILE A 199 3.06 9.46 -15.36
C ILE A 199 1.88 10.17 -16.03
N ILE A 200 0.67 9.62 -15.81
CA ILE A 200 -0.61 10.24 -16.17
C ILE A 200 -1.25 10.69 -14.86
N SER A 201 -1.00 11.94 -14.50
CA SER A 201 -1.46 12.48 -13.21
C SER A 201 -2.99 12.47 -13.10
N PRO A 202 -3.53 12.21 -11.89
CA PRO A 202 -4.97 12.30 -11.66
C PRO A 202 -5.48 13.74 -11.74
N GLU A 203 -6.77 13.85 -11.99
CA GLU A 203 -7.53 15.09 -11.87
C GLU A 203 -8.30 15.10 -10.56
N THR A 204 -8.57 16.29 -10.01
CA THR A 204 -9.18 16.41 -8.67
C THR A 204 -10.71 16.40 -8.68
N VAL A 205 -11.30 16.05 -9.81
CA VAL A 205 -12.74 15.94 -10.04
C VAL A 205 -13.32 14.70 -9.34
N GLY A 206 -14.50 14.85 -8.78
CA GLY A 206 -15.24 13.77 -8.11
C GLY A 206 -15.44 13.98 -6.62
N ALA A 207 -16.65 14.35 -6.24
CA ALA A 207 -17.04 14.62 -4.86
C ALA A 207 -16.99 13.38 -3.97
N THR A 208 -17.34 12.22 -4.52
CA THR A 208 -17.32 10.93 -3.83
C THR A 208 -16.11 10.10 -4.23
N ARG A 209 -15.75 9.12 -3.38
CA ARG A 209 -14.63 8.21 -3.68
C ARG A 209 -14.83 7.47 -5.01
N ALA A 210 -16.02 6.92 -5.23
CA ALA A 210 -16.30 6.18 -6.45
C ALA A 210 -16.23 7.06 -7.70
N LEU A 211 -16.79 8.27 -7.66
CA LEU A 211 -16.73 9.19 -8.81
C LEU A 211 -15.30 9.64 -9.11
N PHE A 212 -14.53 9.94 -8.09
CA PHE A 212 -13.10 10.27 -8.25
C PHE A 212 -12.32 9.11 -8.90
N ASP A 213 -12.51 7.89 -8.42
CA ASP A 213 -11.81 6.72 -8.96
C ASP A 213 -12.27 6.39 -10.40
N ILE A 214 -13.56 6.51 -10.71
CA ILE A 214 -14.11 6.31 -12.06
C ILE A 214 -13.58 7.38 -13.02
N HIS A 215 -13.66 8.67 -12.64
CA HIS A 215 -13.13 9.76 -13.45
C HIS A 215 -11.65 9.55 -13.78
N ASN A 216 -10.84 9.29 -12.77
CA ASN A 216 -9.40 9.13 -12.96
C ASN A 216 -9.02 7.87 -13.74
N ASN A 217 -9.79 6.77 -13.64
CA ASN A 217 -9.60 5.62 -14.52
C ASN A 217 -9.98 5.93 -15.97
N LEU A 218 -11.00 6.76 -16.19
CA LEU A 218 -11.36 7.23 -17.53
C LEU A 218 -10.26 8.10 -18.16
N VAL A 219 -9.76 9.10 -17.40
CA VAL A 219 -8.61 9.94 -17.81
C VAL A 219 -7.39 9.07 -18.11
N PHE A 220 -7.07 8.15 -17.20
CA PHE A 220 -5.96 7.23 -17.35
C PHE A 220 -6.11 6.33 -18.58
N THR A 221 -7.28 5.73 -18.79
CA THR A 221 -7.55 4.86 -19.95
C THR A 221 -7.38 5.61 -21.25
N ARG A 222 -7.96 6.81 -21.37
CA ARG A 222 -7.87 7.64 -22.58
C ARG A 222 -6.43 8.02 -22.93
N ALA A 223 -5.59 8.28 -21.93
CA ALA A 223 -4.20 8.65 -22.14
C ALA A 223 -3.28 7.42 -22.31
N ALA A 224 -3.49 6.35 -21.55
CA ALA A 224 -2.63 5.17 -21.55
C ALA A 224 -2.79 4.31 -22.82
N VAL A 225 -4.02 4.10 -23.30
CA VAL A 225 -4.28 3.22 -24.46
C VAL A 225 -3.47 3.62 -25.69
N PRO A 226 -3.45 4.88 -26.15
CA PRO A 226 -2.62 5.28 -27.30
C PRO A 226 -1.11 5.13 -27.05
N LEU A 227 -0.65 5.23 -25.78
CA LEU A 227 0.75 4.98 -25.42
C LEU A 227 1.09 3.51 -25.57
N ILE A 228 0.19 2.63 -25.12
CA ILE A 228 0.35 1.17 -25.23
C ILE A 228 0.32 0.73 -26.71
N GLU A 229 -0.59 1.27 -27.51
CA GLU A 229 -0.65 1.01 -28.95
C GLU A 229 0.67 1.35 -29.66
N ARG A 230 1.25 2.52 -29.33
CA ARG A 230 2.57 2.93 -29.87
C ARG A 230 3.73 2.08 -29.39
N ALA A 231 3.70 1.65 -28.13
CA ALA A 231 4.72 0.77 -27.57
C ALA A 231 4.69 -0.63 -28.20
N ALA A 232 3.55 -1.04 -28.75
CA ALA A 232 3.30 -2.33 -29.39
C ALA A 232 3.89 -3.49 -28.56
N PRO A 233 3.49 -3.67 -27.28
CA PRO A 233 4.03 -4.69 -26.41
C PRO A 233 3.63 -6.09 -26.87
N ASP A 234 4.41 -7.10 -26.48
CA ASP A 234 4.08 -8.50 -26.69
C ASP A 234 3.05 -9.00 -25.67
N PHE A 235 3.04 -8.38 -24.47
CA PHE A 235 1.96 -8.52 -23.48
C PHE A 235 1.85 -7.28 -22.59
N ILE A 236 0.66 -7.09 -22.01
CA ILE A 236 0.41 -6.05 -21.00
C ILE A 236 0.42 -6.73 -19.63
N TYR A 237 1.17 -6.17 -18.66
CA TYR A 237 1.17 -6.63 -17.28
C TYR A 237 0.53 -5.55 -16.41
N GLN A 238 -0.76 -5.73 -16.07
CA GLN A 238 -1.53 -4.76 -15.31
C GLN A 238 -1.64 -5.15 -13.84
N ARG A 239 -1.20 -4.24 -12.96
CA ARG A 239 -1.56 -4.32 -11.55
C ARG A 239 -3.00 -3.87 -11.39
N TYR A 240 -3.87 -4.78 -10.94
CA TYR A 240 -5.29 -4.49 -10.74
C TYR A 240 -5.50 -3.43 -9.65
N ALA A 241 -6.40 -2.51 -9.91
CA ALA A 241 -6.91 -1.53 -8.97
C ALA A 241 -8.39 -1.27 -9.24
N ARG A 242 -9.11 -0.74 -8.26
CA ARG A 242 -10.55 -0.53 -8.36
C ARG A 242 -10.94 0.35 -9.55
N PHE A 243 -12.02 -0.05 -10.22
CA PHE A 243 -12.55 0.58 -11.42
C PHE A 243 -11.54 0.69 -12.58
N SER A 244 -10.45 -0.08 -12.60
CA SER A 244 -9.48 -0.03 -13.70
C SER A 244 -9.95 -0.91 -14.87
N TRP A 245 -9.77 -0.40 -16.11
CA TRP A 245 -10.07 -1.15 -17.33
C TRP A 245 -9.12 -0.83 -18.50
N ALA A 246 -8.12 0.01 -18.29
CA ALA A 246 -7.21 0.44 -19.34
C ALA A 246 -6.49 -0.72 -20.05
N GLY A 247 -6.03 -1.72 -19.27
CA GLY A 247 -5.38 -2.90 -19.83
C GLY A 247 -6.34 -3.77 -20.65
N VAL A 248 -7.61 -3.86 -20.24
CA VAL A 248 -8.64 -4.61 -20.98
C VAL A 248 -8.87 -3.97 -22.36
N VAL A 249 -9.07 -2.63 -22.40
CA VAL A 249 -9.25 -1.90 -23.66
C VAL A 249 -8.02 -2.01 -24.56
N ALA A 250 -6.83 -1.81 -23.99
CA ALA A 250 -5.61 -1.90 -24.76
C ALA A 250 -5.38 -3.30 -25.32
N ALA A 251 -5.53 -4.35 -24.49
CA ALA A 251 -5.34 -5.74 -24.90
C ALA A 251 -6.30 -6.13 -26.03
N SER A 252 -7.59 -5.74 -25.93
CA SER A 252 -8.58 -5.96 -26.99
C SER A 252 -8.17 -5.29 -28.30
N ARG A 253 -7.73 -4.01 -28.26
CA ARG A 253 -7.36 -3.25 -29.47
C ARG A 253 -6.12 -3.78 -30.17
N ILE A 254 -5.06 -4.08 -29.40
CA ILE A 254 -3.80 -4.57 -29.97
C ILE A 254 -3.75 -6.09 -30.13
N GLN A 255 -4.78 -6.80 -29.68
CA GLN A 255 -4.88 -8.26 -29.69
C GLN A 255 -3.66 -8.94 -29.06
N ARG A 256 -3.25 -8.47 -27.86
CA ARG A 256 -2.14 -9.04 -27.09
C ARG A 256 -2.64 -9.52 -25.73
N PRO A 257 -1.96 -10.54 -25.13
CA PRO A 257 -2.39 -11.05 -23.85
C PRO A 257 -2.31 -9.99 -22.74
N LEU A 258 -3.38 -9.93 -21.93
CA LEU A 258 -3.42 -9.20 -20.67
C LEU A 258 -3.03 -10.15 -19.55
N PHE A 259 -1.97 -9.82 -18.82
CA PHE A 259 -1.57 -10.45 -17.58
C PHE A 259 -2.00 -9.56 -16.42
N LEU A 260 -2.79 -10.11 -15.53
CA LEU A 260 -3.38 -9.38 -14.41
C LEU A 260 -2.65 -9.74 -13.13
N GLU A 261 -1.98 -8.78 -12.52
CA GLU A 261 -1.46 -8.90 -11.16
C GLU A 261 -2.59 -8.56 -10.19
N TYR A 262 -3.10 -9.58 -9.51
CA TYR A 262 -4.26 -9.49 -8.63
C TYR A 262 -3.85 -9.74 -7.18
N ASN A 263 -3.77 -8.66 -6.40
CA ASN A 263 -3.28 -8.69 -5.02
C ASN A 263 -4.41 -8.80 -3.97
N GLY A 264 -5.62 -9.10 -4.42
CA GLY A 264 -6.83 -9.24 -3.63
C GLY A 264 -8.02 -8.48 -4.22
N SER A 265 -9.22 -8.79 -3.71
CA SER A 265 -10.46 -8.19 -4.21
C SER A 265 -10.62 -6.74 -3.75
N GLU A 266 -10.70 -5.81 -4.71
CA GLU A 266 -11.05 -4.41 -4.44
C GLU A 266 -12.52 -4.27 -3.97
N VAL A 267 -13.38 -5.23 -4.30
CA VAL A 267 -14.75 -5.31 -3.78
C VAL A 267 -14.73 -5.61 -2.29
N TRP A 268 -13.88 -6.56 -1.86
CA TRP A 268 -13.69 -6.87 -0.45
C TRP A 268 -13.11 -5.66 0.30
N VAL A 269 -12.08 -5.03 -0.24
CA VAL A 269 -11.49 -3.79 0.31
C VAL A 269 -12.53 -2.68 0.44
N GLY A 270 -13.36 -2.50 -0.60
CA GLY A 270 -14.44 -1.50 -0.61
C GLY A 270 -15.55 -1.75 0.40
N ARG A 271 -15.75 -3.00 0.82
CA ARG A 271 -16.72 -3.36 1.87
C ARG A 271 -16.18 -3.20 3.29
N HIS A 272 -14.90 -3.55 3.51
CA HIS A 272 -14.37 -3.74 4.87
C HIS A 272 -13.36 -2.67 5.31
N TRP A 273 -12.59 -2.10 4.38
CA TRP A 273 -11.51 -1.18 4.74
C TRP A 273 -11.73 0.27 4.28
N ASP A 274 -12.10 0.45 3.03
CA ASP A 274 -12.22 1.78 2.42
C ASP A 274 -13.57 1.87 1.70
N HIS A 275 -14.60 2.18 2.46
CA HIS A 275 -15.98 2.19 1.97
C HIS A 275 -16.11 2.98 0.67
N VAL A 276 -16.35 2.25 -0.41
CA VAL A 276 -16.52 2.78 -1.76
C VAL A 276 -17.98 2.62 -2.15
N GLY A 277 -18.59 3.69 -2.65
CA GLY A 277 -19.91 3.62 -3.25
C GLY A 277 -19.89 2.83 -4.56
N SER A 278 -21.06 2.42 -5.05
CA SER A 278 -21.20 1.69 -6.33
C SER A 278 -20.47 0.34 -6.36
N LEU A 279 -20.62 -0.44 -5.28
CA LEU A 279 -20.00 -1.78 -5.18
C LEU A 279 -20.43 -2.72 -6.30
N ASP A 280 -21.68 -2.62 -6.78
CA ASP A 280 -22.19 -3.35 -7.93
C ASP A 280 -21.39 -3.08 -9.22
N LEU A 281 -21.05 -1.82 -9.44
CA LEU A 281 -20.23 -1.41 -10.57
C LEU A 281 -18.78 -1.86 -10.40
N LEU A 282 -18.24 -1.75 -9.18
CA LEU A 282 -16.88 -2.22 -8.86
C LEU A 282 -16.74 -3.72 -9.10
N GLU A 283 -17.73 -4.53 -8.68
CA GLU A 283 -17.75 -5.98 -8.89
C GLU A 283 -17.76 -6.34 -10.38
N ARG A 284 -18.48 -5.59 -11.20
CA ARG A 284 -18.50 -5.80 -12.65
C ARG A 284 -17.15 -5.48 -13.29
N TYR A 285 -16.48 -4.40 -12.89
CA TYR A 285 -15.13 -4.08 -13.37
C TYR A 285 -14.10 -5.12 -12.92
N GLU A 286 -14.22 -5.61 -11.69
CA GLU A 286 -13.33 -6.67 -11.20
C GLU A 286 -13.52 -7.95 -12.05
N ARG A 287 -14.75 -8.38 -12.26
CA ARG A 287 -15.09 -9.53 -13.11
C ARG A 287 -14.59 -9.35 -14.54
N LEU A 288 -14.79 -8.17 -15.14
CA LEU A 288 -14.30 -7.85 -16.48
C LEU A 288 -12.79 -8.08 -16.63
N ASN A 289 -12.00 -7.58 -15.67
CA ASN A 289 -10.54 -7.76 -15.68
C ASN A 289 -10.14 -9.24 -15.54
N LEU A 290 -10.81 -10.00 -14.66
CA LEU A 290 -10.58 -11.44 -14.48
C LEU A 290 -10.94 -12.25 -15.73
N GLU A 291 -12.04 -11.91 -16.41
CA GLU A 291 -12.48 -12.56 -17.63
C GLU A 291 -11.55 -12.26 -18.82
N ALA A 292 -11.14 -11.00 -18.99
CA ALA A 292 -10.28 -10.56 -20.08
C ALA A 292 -8.82 -11.03 -19.94
N ALA A 293 -8.36 -11.30 -18.72
CA ALA A 293 -6.98 -11.73 -18.47
C ALA A 293 -6.67 -13.11 -19.11
N ALA A 294 -5.55 -13.20 -19.82
CA ALA A 294 -4.97 -14.45 -20.29
C ALA A 294 -4.32 -15.25 -19.15
N ARG A 295 -3.71 -14.54 -18.19
CA ARG A 295 -3.16 -15.08 -16.94
C ARG A 295 -3.45 -14.12 -15.81
N ILE A 296 -3.65 -14.69 -14.59
CA ILE A 296 -3.93 -13.94 -13.36
C ILE A 296 -2.89 -14.36 -12.33
N PHE A 297 -2.04 -13.43 -11.92
CA PHE A 297 -1.02 -13.65 -10.92
C PHE A 297 -1.57 -13.26 -9.56
N VAL A 298 -1.73 -14.24 -8.69
CA VAL A 298 -2.17 -14.06 -7.30
C VAL A 298 -1.02 -14.26 -6.34
N VAL A 299 -1.05 -13.56 -5.21
CA VAL A 299 0.08 -13.55 -4.27
C VAL A 299 0.10 -14.74 -3.31
N SER A 300 -1.00 -15.52 -3.19
CA SER A 300 -1.13 -16.62 -2.24
C SER A 300 -2.04 -17.73 -2.78
N GLU A 301 -1.93 -18.90 -2.18
CA GLU A 301 -2.82 -20.04 -2.45
C GLU A 301 -4.26 -19.73 -1.99
N VAL A 302 -4.39 -18.99 -0.87
CA VAL A 302 -5.70 -18.52 -0.39
C VAL A 302 -6.41 -17.72 -1.48
N GLU A 303 -5.71 -16.77 -2.13
CA GLU A 303 -6.32 -15.97 -3.17
C GLU A 303 -6.62 -16.77 -4.45
N ARG A 304 -5.81 -17.79 -4.78
CA ARG A 304 -6.12 -18.74 -5.84
C ARG A 304 -7.46 -19.43 -5.58
N GLN A 305 -7.63 -19.97 -4.37
CA GLN A 305 -8.87 -20.65 -3.97
C GLN A 305 -10.08 -19.72 -3.97
N ASN A 306 -9.91 -18.47 -3.53
CA ASN A 306 -10.94 -17.44 -3.59
C ASN A 306 -11.42 -17.18 -5.02
N LEU A 307 -10.49 -17.08 -5.98
CA LEU A 307 -10.83 -16.86 -7.39
C LEU A 307 -11.47 -18.10 -8.01
N GLU A 308 -11.00 -19.31 -7.70
CA GLU A 308 -11.60 -20.56 -8.16
C GLU A 308 -13.03 -20.71 -7.65
N ALA A 309 -13.28 -20.39 -6.37
CA ALA A 309 -14.62 -20.40 -5.77
C ALA A 309 -15.57 -19.39 -6.48
N ARG A 310 -15.03 -18.33 -7.07
CA ARG A 310 -15.75 -17.35 -7.88
C ARG A 310 -15.91 -17.78 -9.36
N GLY A 311 -15.46 -18.95 -9.73
CA GLY A 311 -15.58 -19.52 -11.07
C GLY A 311 -14.46 -19.13 -12.06
N VAL A 312 -13.37 -18.54 -11.60
CA VAL A 312 -12.21 -18.28 -12.45
C VAL A 312 -11.49 -19.60 -12.76
N PRO A 313 -11.24 -19.93 -14.04
CA PRO A 313 -10.59 -21.19 -14.40
C PRO A 313 -9.18 -21.31 -13.78
N ALA A 314 -8.88 -22.41 -13.12
CA ALA A 314 -7.59 -22.68 -12.48
C ALA A 314 -6.41 -22.53 -13.47
N ALA A 315 -6.60 -22.89 -14.73
CA ALA A 315 -5.58 -22.76 -15.78
C ALA A 315 -5.14 -21.31 -16.08
N LYS A 316 -5.96 -20.31 -15.70
CA LYS A 316 -5.59 -18.89 -15.81
C LYS A 316 -4.77 -18.40 -14.61
N ILE A 317 -4.84 -19.07 -13.46
CA ILE A 317 -4.31 -18.57 -12.19
C ILE A 317 -2.89 -19.08 -11.97
N VAL A 318 -1.99 -18.16 -11.67
CA VAL A 318 -0.58 -18.44 -11.32
C VAL A 318 -0.32 -17.89 -9.93
N VAL A 319 0.05 -18.76 -8.99
CA VAL A 319 0.48 -18.31 -7.65
C VAL A 319 1.89 -17.77 -7.75
N ASN A 320 2.04 -16.47 -7.53
CA ASN A 320 3.29 -15.73 -7.64
C ASN A 320 3.50 -14.86 -6.39
N PRO A 321 4.04 -15.43 -5.31
CA PRO A 321 4.31 -14.71 -4.08
C PRO A 321 5.21 -13.50 -4.28
N ASN A 322 5.16 -12.57 -3.34
CA ASN A 322 6.14 -11.48 -3.28
C ASN A 322 7.56 -12.03 -3.19
N GLY A 323 8.51 -11.19 -3.55
CA GLY A 323 9.93 -11.51 -3.47
C GLY A 323 10.70 -10.56 -2.57
N VAL A 324 12.00 -10.78 -2.52
CA VAL A 324 12.97 -9.93 -1.83
C VAL A 324 14.17 -9.64 -2.73
N ASP A 325 14.79 -8.49 -2.52
CA ASP A 325 16.15 -8.21 -3.00
C ASP A 325 17.14 -8.77 -1.98
N ALA A 326 17.67 -9.97 -2.25
CA ALA A 326 18.57 -10.68 -1.33
C ALA A 326 19.98 -10.07 -1.26
N GLU A 327 20.33 -9.13 -2.14
CA GLU A 327 21.57 -8.34 -2.06
C GLU A 327 21.42 -7.17 -1.12
N LEU A 328 20.23 -6.55 -1.11
CA LEU A 328 19.89 -5.47 -0.19
C LEU A 328 19.61 -6.01 1.22
N PHE A 329 18.77 -7.05 1.31
CA PHE A 329 18.40 -7.71 2.56
C PHE A 329 19.32 -8.92 2.81
N ARG A 330 20.41 -8.68 3.54
CA ARG A 330 21.41 -9.72 3.82
C ARG A 330 22.05 -9.52 5.20
N PRO A 331 22.59 -10.58 5.80
CA PRO A 331 23.44 -10.44 6.98
C PRO A 331 24.61 -9.50 6.72
N GLY A 332 24.96 -8.68 7.72
CA GLY A 332 26.03 -7.70 7.62
C GLY A 332 25.65 -6.42 6.86
N ALA A 333 24.36 -6.09 6.79
CA ALA A 333 23.87 -4.86 6.15
C ALA A 333 24.12 -3.56 6.98
N GLY A 334 24.78 -3.64 8.13
CA GLY A 334 25.14 -2.48 8.97
C GLY A 334 24.52 -2.49 10.37
N GLY A 335 24.03 -3.63 10.83
CA GLY A 335 23.37 -3.76 12.14
C GLY A 335 24.22 -3.39 13.34
N ALA A 336 25.54 -3.60 13.27
CA ALA A 336 26.46 -3.21 14.34
C ALA A 336 26.48 -1.70 14.61
N GLU A 337 26.35 -0.88 13.55
CA GLU A 337 26.26 0.57 13.67
C GLU A 337 24.95 0.96 14.35
N VAL A 338 23.83 0.38 13.89
CA VAL A 338 22.50 0.61 14.48
C VAL A 338 22.47 0.24 15.96
N ARG A 339 23.09 -0.88 16.36
CA ARG A 339 23.19 -1.25 17.79
C ARG A 339 23.93 -0.19 18.59
N ARG A 340 25.03 0.36 18.08
CA ARG A 340 25.77 1.44 18.76
C ARG A 340 24.93 2.71 18.88
N GLU A 341 24.25 3.12 17.81
CA GLU A 341 23.36 4.29 17.79
C GLU A 341 22.22 4.16 18.82
N LEU A 342 21.66 2.96 18.95
CA LEU A 342 20.54 2.68 19.87
C LEU A 342 20.98 2.29 21.29
N GLY A 343 22.28 2.29 21.57
CA GLY A 343 22.83 1.90 22.89
C GLY A 343 22.54 0.45 23.27
N ILE A 344 22.56 -0.46 22.30
CA ILE A 344 22.32 -1.90 22.49
C ILE A 344 23.65 -2.61 22.71
N GLY A 345 23.79 -3.30 23.85
CA GLY A 345 24.98 -4.05 24.22
C GLY A 345 25.23 -5.25 23.30
N GLY A 346 26.50 -5.65 23.17
CA GLY A 346 26.89 -6.76 22.32
C GLY A 346 26.38 -8.14 22.77
N ASP A 347 26.04 -8.26 24.05
CA ASP A 347 25.51 -9.47 24.71
C ASP A 347 23.99 -9.47 24.88
N GLU A 348 23.31 -8.42 24.40
CA GLU A 348 21.86 -8.33 24.39
C GLU A 348 21.28 -8.93 23.11
N VAL A 349 20.24 -9.76 23.22
CA VAL A 349 19.45 -10.25 22.08
C VAL A 349 18.46 -9.16 21.67
N VAL A 350 18.26 -8.96 20.38
CA VAL A 350 17.28 -7.99 19.86
C VAL A 350 16.18 -8.73 19.12
N ALA A 351 14.94 -8.61 19.58
CA ALA A 351 13.75 -9.07 18.89
C ALA A 351 13.06 -7.89 18.20
N GLY A 352 12.97 -7.92 16.86
CA GLY A 352 12.49 -6.79 16.04
C GLY A 352 11.18 -7.05 15.34
N PHE A 353 10.37 -6.00 15.23
CA PHE A 353 9.20 -5.91 14.36
C PHE A 353 9.37 -4.72 13.43
N VAL A 354 9.18 -4.93 12.12
CA VAL A 354 9.18 -3.85 11.12
C VAL A 354 7.88 -3.85 10.36
N GLY A 355 7.22 -2.71 10.26
CA GLY A 355 6.02 -2.54 9.42
C GLY A 355 5.02 -1.53 9.94
N THR A 356 3.89 -1.46 9.26
CA THR A 356 2.77 -0.61 9.64
C THR A 356 2.11 -1.16 10.92
N PHE A 357 1.76 -0.27 11.84
CA PHE A 357 1.00 -0.63 13.04
C PHE A 357 -0.51 -0.65 12.72
N GLY A 358 -0.88 -1.56 11.83
CA GLY A 358 -2.26 -1.81 11.42
C GLY A 358 -2.90 -2.98 12.18
N PRO A 359 -4.23 -3.09 12.18
CA PRO A 359 -4.97 -4.09 12.97
C PRO A 359 -4.55 -5.54 12.69
N TRP A 360 -4.25 -5.87 11.43
CA TRP A 360 -3.89 -7.24 11.04
C TRP A 360 -2.42 -7.61 11.25
N HIS A 361 -1.58 -6.65 11.62
CA HIS A 361 -0.16 -6.90 11.82
C HIS A 361 0.20 -7.49 13.19
N GLY A 362 -0.78 -7.60 14.11
CA GLY A 362 -0.61 -8.21 15.42
C GLY A 362 0.35 -7.48 16.36
N VAL A 363 0.57 -6.19 16.14
CA VAL A 363 1.53 -5.40 16.93
C VAL A 363 1.09 -5.24 18.40
N VAL A 364 -0.22 -5.24 18.68
CA VAL A 364 -0.77 -5.24 20.04
C VAL A 364 -0.47 -6.58 20.73
N GLN A 365 -0.67 -7.69 20.03
CA GLN A 365 -0.34 -9.03 20.54
C GLN A 365 1.15 -9.17 20.83
N LEU A 366 2.00 -8.56 20.00
CA LEU A 366 3.44 -8.50 20.29
C LEU A 366 3.72 -7.68 21.54
N ALA A 367 3.07 -6.51 21.71
CA ALA A 367 3.23 -5.70 22.92
C ALA A 367 2.84 -6.47 24.20
N GLU A 368 1.73 -7.20 24.14
CA GLU A 368 1.31 -8.07 25.24
C GLU A 368 2.30 -9.22 25.49
N ALA A 369 2.87 -9.80 24.43
CA ALA A 369 3.88 -10.85 24.53
C ALA A 369 5.18 -10.33 25.18
N VAL A 370 5.62 -9.11 24.84
CA VAL A 370 6.77 -8.46 25.46
C VAL A 370 6.66 -8.41 26.98
N LYS A 371 5.45 -8.13 27.51
CA LYS A 371 5.18 -8.09 28.95
C LYS A 371 5.26 -9.48 29.62
N LYS A 372 5.08 -10.57 28.85
CA LYS A 372 5.20 -11.94 29.34
C LYS A 372 6.63 -12.49 29.28
N VAL A 373 7.52 -11.84 28.54
CA VAL A 373 8.93 -12.23 28.49
C VAL A 373 9.62 -11.78 29.78
N PRO A 374 10.28 -12.68 30.55
CA PRO A 374 10.88 -12.35 31.83
C PRO A 374 11.88 -11.17 31.76
N ALA A 375 11.81 -10.27 32.73
CA ALA A 375 12.66 -9.08 32.75
C ALA A 375 14.14 -9.38 32.97
N ASN A 376 14.49 -10.53 33.53
CA ASN A 376 15.86 -10.98 33.72
C ASN A 376 16.53 -11.54 32.45
N LEU A 377 15.76 -11.81 31.40
CA LEU A 377 16.32 -12.15 30.09
C LEU A 377 16.90 -10.89 29.43
N ARG A 378 18.12 -11.00 28.94
CA ARG A 378 18.83 -9.91 28.25
C ARG A 378 18.32 -9.74 26.81
N VAL A 379 17.06 -9.35 26.69
CA VAL A 379 16.41 -9.12 25.39
C VAL A 379 15.84 -7.71 25.32
N ARG A 380 16.15 -7.03 24.21
CA ARG A 380 15.53 -5.76 23.81
C ARG A 380 14.54 -5.98 22.68
N PHE A 381 13.56 -5.11 22.61
CA PHE A 381 12.54 -5.15 21.57
C PHE A 381 12.62 -3.89 20.72
N LEU A 382 12.78 -4.06 19.41
CA LEU A 382 12.88 -2.98 18.45
C LEU A 382 11.61 -2.91 17.59
N PHE A 383 10.84 -1.84 17.75
CA PHE A 383 9.63 -1.58 16.96
C PHE A 383 9.91 -0.51 15.92
N VAL A 384 9.87 -0.89 14.64
CA VAL A 384 10.16 -0.01 13.50
C VAL A 384 8.89 0.22 12.70
N GLY A 385 8.48 1.47 12.57
CA GLY A 385 7.30 1.87 11.82
C GLY A 385 6.29 2.66 12.66
N SER A 386 5.15 2.92 12.08
CA SER A 386 4.04 3.66 12.70
C SER A 386 2.70 3.22 12.08
N GLY A 387 1.59 3.72 12.61
CA GLY A 387 0.25 3.43 12.10
C GLY A 387 -0.84 3.73 13.12
N SER A 388 -2.06 3.32 12.82
CA SER A 388 -3.24 3.65 13.64
C SER A 388 -3.17 3.13 15.07
N LEU A 389 -2.43 2.02 15.31
CA LEU A 389 -2.29 1.40 16.63
C LEU A 389 -1.02 1.87 17.38
N TYR A 390 -0.22 2.78 16.81
CA TYR A 390 1.05 3.21 17.42
C TYR A 390 0.86 3.73 18.86
N GLY A 391 -0.08 4.67 19.06
CA GLY A 391 -0.32 5.25 20.40
C GLY A 391 -0.88 4.26 21.43
N GLU A 392 -1.57 3.21 20.97
CA GLU A 392 -2.01 2.12 21.85
C GLU A 392 -0.83 1.26 22.30
N VAL A 393 0.01 0.85 21.36
CA VAL A 393 1.20 0.03 21.62
C VAL A 393 2.21 0.78 22.51
N GLU A 394 2.43 2.06 22.24
CA GLU A 394 3.31 2.92 23.06
C GLU A 394 2.81 3.02 24.51
N ARG A 395 1.50 3.20 24.72
CA ARG A 395 0.91 3.20 26.07
C ARG A 395 1.04 1.85 26.78
N LEU A 396 0.84 0.75 26.05
CA LEU A 396 0.97 -0.61 26.60
C LEU A 396 2.39 -0.91 27.08
N LEU A 397 3.40 -0.36 26.41
CA LEU A 397 4.82 -0.62 26.65
C LEU A 397 5.56 0.55 27.33
N GLN A 398 4.83 1.47 27.96
CA GLN A 398 5.41 2.66 28.58
C GLN A 398 6.50 2.33 29.62
N ALA A 399 6.28 1.32 30.46
CA ALA A 399 7.24 0.90 31.48
C ALA A 399 8.50 0.28 30.86
N GLU A 400 8.32 -0.57 29.85
CA GLU A 400 9.41 -1.24 29.12
C GLU A 400 10.23 -0.23 28.29
N THR A 401 9.59 0.81 27.76
CA THR A 401 10.28 1.92 27.08
C THR A 401 11.07 2.77 28.06
N ALA A 402 10.49 3.10 29.21
CA ALA A 402 11.18 3.86 30.25
C ALA A 402 12.40 3.13 30.81
N SER A 403 12.37 1.79 30.86
CA SER A 403 13.52 0.97 31.27
C SER A 403 14.57 0.77 30.16
N GLY A 404 14.31 1.25 28.94
CA GLY A 404 15.14 1.03 27.76
C GLY A 404 15.03 -0.36 27.14
N ARG A 405 14.13 -1.21 27.64
CA ARG A 405 13.92 -2.57 27.11
C ARG A 405 13.21 -2.56 25.76
N VAL A 406 12.37 -1.56 25.50
CA VAL A 406 11.67 -1.36 24.23
C VAL A 406 12.15 -0.07 23.57
N ILE A 407 12.41 -0.14 22.29
CA ILE A 407 12.86 0.98 21.46
C ILE A 407 11.85 1.15 20.30
N PHE A 408 11.32 2.35 20.15
CA PHE A 408 10.50 2.75 19.02
C PHE A 408 11.29 3.70 18.12
N THR A 409 11.37 3.40 16.82
CA THR A 409 12.03 4.30 15.85
C THR A 409 11.05 5.23 15.13
N GLY A 410 9.74 4.93 15.19
CA GLY A 410 8.78 5.55 14.29
C GLY A 410 9.01 5.14 12.83
N THR A 411 8.45 5.93 11.90
CA THR A 411 8.63 5.71 10.46
C THR A 411 10.06 6.03 10.06
N VAL A 412 10.68 5.13 9.31
CA VAL A 412 12.04 5.28 8.79
C VAL A 412 12.06 5.23 7.26
N ALA A 413 13.12 5.76 6.66
CA ALA A 413 13.35 5.60 5.24
C ALA A 413 13.57 4.11 4.89
N HIS A 414 13.08 3.68 3.73
CA HIS A 414 13.12 2.26 3.33
C HIS A 414 14.56 1.73 3.24
N GLU A 415 15.49 2.55 2.83
CA GLU A 415 16.94 2.25 2.71
C GLU A 415 17.58 1.95 4.06
N ARG A 416 16.96 2.41 5.16
CA ARG A 416 17.41 2.14 6.54
C ARG A 416 16.92 0.80 7.08
N VAL A 417 15.85 0.24 6.49
CA VAL A 417 15.21 -1.01 6.98
C VAL A 417 16.19 -2.19 7.03
N PRO A 418 17.01 -2.48 6.01
CA PRO A 418 17.96 -3.60 6.06
C PRO A 418 18.93 -3.51 7.24
N GLN A 419 19.40 -2.30 7.58
CA GLN A 419 20.32 -2.08 8.70
C GLN A 419 19.64 -2.32 10.05
N LEU A 420 18.39 -1.88 10.21
CA LEU A 420 17.60 -2.11 11.41
C LEU A 420 17.26 -3.60 11.60
N LEU A 421 16.92 -4.31 10.51
CA LEU A 421 16.71 -5.75 10.55
C LEU A 421 18.02 -6.51 10.88
N ASP A 422 19.16 -6.04 10.35
CA ASP A 422 20.46 -6.64 10.64
C ASP A 422 20.89 -6.44 12.11
N ALA A 423 20.43 -5.38 12.77
CA ALA A 423 20.63 -5.16 14.20
C ALA A 423 19.88 -6.16 15.09
N CYS A 424 18.87 -6.84 14.55
CA CYS A 424 18.07 -7.85 15.26
C CYS A 424 18.71 -9.23 15.17
N ASP A 425 18.44 -10.06 16.18
CA ASP A 425 18.76 -11.50 16.21
C ASP A 425 17.51 -12.33 15.87
N ILE A 426 16.34 -11.84 16.28
CA ILE A 426 15.03 -12.45 16.09
C ILE A 426 14.12 -11.45 15.40
N LEU A 427 13.38 -11.88 14.38
CA LEU A 427 12.41 -11.08 13.66
C LEU A 427 11.01 -11.65 13.87
N VAL A 428 10.05 -10.79 14.24
CA VAL A 428 8.73 -11.21 14.71
C VAL A 428 7.65 -10.72 13.76
N SER A 429 6.81 -11.65 13.26
CA SER A 429 5.69 -11.36 12.36
C SER A 429 4.38 -11.93 12.91
N PRO A 430 3.76 -11.27 13.90
CA PRO A 430 2.66 -11.81 14.71
C PRO A 430 1.28 -11.55 14.11
N HIS A 431 1.12 -11.66 12.78
CA HIS A 431 -0.12 -11.36 12.09
C HIS A 431 -1.33 -12.04 12.74
N VAL A 432 -2.46 -11.36 12.68
CA VAL A 432 -3.75 -11.86 13.20
C VAL A 432 -4.77 -11.92 12.06
N PRO A 433 -5.83 -12.76 12.17
CA PRO A 433 -6.90 -12.81 11.20
C PRO A 433 -7.54 -11.46 10.96
N LEU A 434 -8.16 -11.30 9.81
CA LEU A 434 -8.92 -10.09 9.47
C LEU A 434 -10.14 -9.96 10.39
N ALA A 435 -10.58 -8.72 10.64
CA ALA A 435 -11.64 -8.46 11.62
C ALA A 435 -12.99 -9.07 11.27
N ASP A 436 -13.23 -9.37 10.00
CA ASP A 436 -14.43 -10.02 9.49
C ASP A 436 -14.36 -11.58 9.52
N GLY A 437 -13.24 -12.12 10.00
CA GLY A 437 -13.00 -13.56 10.07
C GLY A 437 -12.64 -14.20 8.73
N SER A 438 -12.44 -13.42 7.65
CA SER A 438 -11.94 -13.95 6.38
C SER A 438 -10.47 -14.37 6.49
N ASP A 439 -10.08 -15.32 5.65
CA ASP A 439 -8.70 -15.78 5.58
C ASP A 439 -7.78 -14.67 5.09
N PHE A 440 -6.58 -14.63 5.67
CA PHE A 440 -5.57 -13.65 5.28
C PHE A 440 -4.99 -14.01 3.90
N PHE A 441 -5.42 -13.28 2.88
CA PHE A 441 -5.02 -13.51 1.49
C PHE A 441 -3.73 -12.79 1.07
N GLY A 442 -3.20 -11.88 1.92
CA GLY A 442 -2.05 -11.05 1.59
C GLY A 442 -0.72 -11.81 1.56
N SER A 443 0.25 -11.22 0.90
CA SER A 443 1.66 -11.67 0.85
C SER A 443 2.56 -10.61 1.50
N PRO A 444 2.84 -10.72 2.81
CA PRO A 444 3.63 -9.70 3.50
C PRO A 444 5.08 -9.70 3.04
N THR A 445 5.53 -8.65 2.37
CA THR A 445 6.94 -8.53 1.89
C THR A 445 7.95 -8.71 3.01
N LYS A 446 7.63 -8.25 4.23
CA LYS A 446 8.49 -8.39 5.41
C LYS A 446 8.91 -9.85 5.71
N ILE A 447 8.07 -10.84 5.38
CA ILE A 447 8.41 -12.25 5.60
C ILE A 447 9.63 -12.64 4.75
N PHE A 448 9.62 -12.26 3.48
CA PHE A 448 10.73 -12.54 2.56
C PHE A 448 11.99 -11.74 2.94
N GLU A 449 11.81 -10.49 3.39
CA GLU A 449 12.88 -9.66 3.94
C GLU A 449 13.50 -10.32 5.20
N TYR A 450 12.67 -10.79 6.13
CA TYR A 450 13.11 -11.49 7.35
C TYR A 450 13.87 -12.77 7.02
N MET A 451 13.34 -13.58 6.13
CA MET A 451 14.01 -14.80 5.66
C MET A 451 15.38 -14.45 5.04
N ALA A 452 15.44 -13.45 4.17
CA ALA A 452 16.69 -13.04 3.50
C ALA A 452 17.74 -12.51 4.46
N MET A 453 17.34 -11.89 5.59
CA MET A 453 18.26 -11.44 6.63
C MET A 453 18.95 -12.59 7.39
N GLY A 454 18.47 -13.83 7.30
CA GLY A 454 19.08 -14.98 7.95
C GLY A 454 19.03 -14.92 9.48
N LYS A 455 18.03 -14.27 10.04
CA LYS A 455 17.79 -14.14 11.49
C LYS A 455 16.77 -15.16 11.96
N GLY A 456 16.70 -15.43 13.27
CA GLY A 456 15.62 -16.26 13.83
C GLY A 456 14.27 -15.64 13.53
N ILE A 457 13.26 -16.44 13.19
CA ILE A 457 11.93 -15.93 12.85
C ILE A 457 10.90 -16.55 13.79
N VAL A 458 10.03 -15.69 14.34
CA VAL A 458 8.79 -16.09 15.02
C VAL A 458 7.63 -15.47 14.23
N ALA A 459 6.69 -16.30 13.77
CA ALA A 459 5.60 -15.82 12.94
C ALA A 459 4.28 -16.55 13.25
N SER A 460 3.16 -15.88 12.96
CA SER A 460 1.84 -16.54 13.04
C SER A 460 1.64 -17.50 11.87
N ARG A 461 1.10 -18.69 12.15
CA ARG A 461 0.67 -19.66 11.13
C ARG A 461 -0.64 -19.18 10.49
N LEU A 462 -0.53 -18.23 9.55
CA LEU A 462 -1.69 -17.56 8.97
C LEU A 462 -1.52 -17.40 7.45
N GLY A 463 -2.44 -17.95 6.66
CA GLY A 463 -2.44 -17.83 5.20
C GLY A 463 -1.07 -18.12 4.61
N GLN A 464 -0.62 -17.30 3.70
CA GLN A 464 0.67 -17.47 3.03
C GLN A 464 1.87 -17.52 3.99
N ILE A 465 1.82 -16.89 5.15
CA ILE A 465 2.92 -16.95 6.13
C ILE A 465 3.19 -18.41 6.52
N GLY A 466 2.10 -19.17 6.77
CA GLY A 466 2.18 -20.60 7.09
C GLY A 466 2.50 -21.50 5.89
N GLU A 467 2.31 -21.00 4.65
CA GLU A 467 2.68 -21.73 3.43
C GLU A 467 4.18 -21.58 3.10
N VAL A 468 4.72 -20.39 3.33
CA VAL A 468 6.11 -20.04 2.99
C VAL A 468 7.09 -20.47 4.07
N LEU A 469 6.67 -20.47 5.33
CA LEU A 469 7.50 -20.82 6.49
C LEU A 469 7.18 -22.23 6.99
N SER A 470 8.24 -23.02 7.25
CA SER A 470 8.14 -24.34 7.85
C SER A 470 8.46 -24.27 9.33
N ASP A 471 7.56 -24.81 10.18
CA ASP A 471 7.72 -24.78 11.64
C ASP A 471 8.94 -25.57 12.10
N ASN A 472 9.70 -24.99 13.04
CA ASN A 472 10.98 -25.50 13.56
C ASN A 472 12.10 -25.67 12.52
N GLU A 473 11.88 -25.31 11.24
CA GLU A 473 12.88 -25.36 10.18
C GLU A 473 13.31 -23.96 9.72
N THR A 474 12.34 -23.12 9.31
CA THR A 474 12.59 -21.76 8.81
C THR A 474 11.96 -20.67 9.71
N ALA A 475 11.13 -21.07 10.66
CA ALA A 475 10.53 -20.21 11.69
C ALA A 475 10.04 -21.04 12.88
N LEU A 476 9.80 -20.39 14.01
CA LEU A 476 8.86 -20.91 15.01
C LEU A 476 7.47 -20.36 14.70
N LEU A 477 6.56 -21.23 14.32
CA LEU A 477 5.19 -20.84 13.99
C LEU A 477 4.28 -20.94 15.21
N VAL A 478 3.48 -19.90 15.44
CA VAL A 478 2.54 -19.81 16.55
C VAL A 478 1.11 -19.62 16.03
N GLU A 479 0.13 -20.01 16.83
CA GLU A 479 -1.26 -19.76 16.50
C GLU A 479 -1.56 -18.26 16.47
N PRO A 480 -2.25 -17.75 15.45
CA PRO A 480 -2.58 -16.35 15.31
C PRO A 480 -3.29 -15.79 16.55
N GLY A 481 -2.82 -14.65 17.06
CA GLY A 481 -3.39 -14.02 18.27
C GLY A 481 -3.00 -14.68 19.60
N ASN A 482 -2.27 -15.80 19.59
CA ASN A 482 -1.87 -16.47 20.83
C ASN A 482 -0.62 -15.81 21.45
N VAL A 483 -0.86 -14.83 22.31
CA VAL A 483 0.16 -14.04 23.00
C VAL A 483 1.13 -14.91 23.83
N THR A 484 0.62 -15.99 24.44
CA THR A 484 1.45 -16.87 25.29
C THR A 484 2.41 -17.71 24.44
N GLN A 485 1.93 -18.30 23.34
CA GLN A 485 2.80 -19.00 22.40
C GLN A 485 3.84 -18.07 21.77
N LEU A 486 3.42 -16.84 21.41
CA LEU A 486 4.32 -15.82 20.86
C LEU A 486 5.47 -15.50 21.82
N ALA A 487 5.15 -15.23 23.09
CA ALA A 487 6.15 -15.00 24.12
C ALA A 487 7.07 -16.22 24.32
N SER A 488 6.51 -17.42 24.41
CA SER A 488 7.29 -18.67 24.58
C SER A 488 8.23 -18.94 23.40
N ALA A 489 7.80 -18.68 22.18
CA ALA A 489 8.64 -18.83 20.99
C ALA A 489 9.82 -17.83 20.98
N ILE A 490 9.58 -16.57 21.37
CA ILE A 490 10.63 -15.58 21.52
C ILE A 490 11.63 -16.03 22.59
N ILE A 491 11.15 -16.43 23.79
CA ILE A 491 12.00 -16.91 24.89
C ILE A 491 12.85 -18.09 24.41
N LYS A 492 12.26 -19.07 23.73
CA LYS A 492 12.96 -20.26 23.20
C LYS A 492 14.13 -19.87 22.28
N LEU A 493 13.95 -18.88 21.38
CA LEU A 493 15.04 -18.43 20.51
C LEU A 493 16.09 -17.64 21.26
N VAL A 494 15.72 -16.84 22.27
CA VAL A 494 16.67 -16.12 23.13
C VAL A 494 17.55 -17.09 23.90
N GLU A 495 16.97 -18.16 24.46
CA GLU A 495 17.66 -19.16 25.29
C GLU A 495 18.42 -20.21 24.46
N THR A 496 18.15 -20.31 23.14
CA THR A 496 18.75 -21.31 22.27
C THR A 496 19.38 -20.66 21.03
N PRO A 497 20.53 -19.96 21.15
CA PRO A 497 21.16 -19.24 20.03
C PRO A 497 21.47 -20.15 18.82
N GLY A 498 21.81 -21.40 19.05
CA GLY A 498 22.07 -22.39 18.00
C GLY A 498 20.84 -22.66 17.13
N LEU A 499 19.66 -22.79 17.76
CA LEU A 499 18.39 -22.93 17.04
C LEU A 499 18.05 -21.67 16.26
N CYS A 500 18.25 -20.50 16.88
CA CYS A 500 18.02 -19.20 16.25
C CYS A 500 18.84 -19.07 14.95
N ALA A 501 20.14 -19.37 15.01
CA ALA A 501 21.04 -19.33 13.86
C ALA A 501 20.67 -20.36 12.77
N GLN A 502 20.29 -21.58 13.17
CA GLN A 502 19.87 -22.63 12.24
C GLN A 502 18.61 -22.21 11.46
N ILE A 503 17.57 -21.76 12.17
CA ILE A 503 16.31 -21.29 11.58
C ILE A 503 16.60 -20.15 10.58
N GLY A 504 17.41 -19.17 10.97
CA GLY A 504 17.77 -18.04 10.12
C GLY A 504 18.50 -18.48 8.84
N SER A 505 19.48 -19.37 8.98
CA SER A 505 20.24 -19.91 7.83
C SER A 505 19.34 -20.65 6.85
N ASN A 506 18.45 -21.51 7.36
CA ASN A 506 17.51 -22.26 6.54
C ASN A 506 16.54 -21.32 5.82
N ALA A 507 15.95 -20.34 6.55
CA ALA A 507 15.05 -19.36 5.99
C ALA A 507 15.70 -18.57 4.86
N ARG A 508 16.96 -18.12 5.04
CA ARG A 508 17.71 -17.43 3.98
C ARG A 508 17.93 -18.33 2.76
N GLY A 509 18.29 -19.58 2.96
CA GLY A 509 18.45 -20.54 1.86
C GLY A 509 17.20 -20.63 0.99
N VAL A 510 16.04 -20.78 1.63
CA VAL A 510 14.72 -20.84 0.95
C VAL A 510 14.41 -19.51 0.25
N ALA A 511 14.64 -18.37 0.90
CA ALA A 511 14.34 -17.05 0.33
C ALA A 511 15.17 -16.79 -0.94
N VAL A 512 16.48 -17.01 -0.88
CA VAL A 512 17.39 -16.78 -2.01
C VAL A 512 17.08 -17.72 -3.18
N GLN A 513 16.70 -18.95 -2.90
CA GLN A 513 16.39 -19.94 -3.93
C GLN A 513 15.03 -19.71 -4.59
N ASN A 514 13.98 -19.35 -3.80
CA ASN A 514 12.59 -19.47 -4.25
C ASN A 514 11.81 -18.14 -4.26
N HIS A 515 12.26 -17.12 -3.50
CA HIS A 515 11.47 -15.93 -3.21
C HIS A 515 12.22 -14.62 -3.49
N THR A 516 13.02 -14.59 -4.55
CA THR A 516 13.59 -13.34 -5.06
C THR A 516 12.66 -12.68 -6.07
N TRP A 517 12.82 -11.38 -6.31
CA TRP A 517 12.10 -10.70 -7.39
C TRP A 517 12.44 -11.29 -8.76
N THR A 518 13.65 -11.84 -8.94
CA THR A 518 14.03 -12.56 -10.16
C THR A 518 13.14 -13.79 -10.35
N ARG A 519 12.93 -14.59 -9.30
CA ARG A 519 12.03 -15.76 -9.36
C ARG A 519 10.59 -15.38 -9.63
N ASN A 520 10.14 -14.24 -9.07
CA ASN A 520 8.82 -13.70 -9.34
C ASN A 520 8.66 -13.33 -10.83
N ALA A 521 9.65 -12.63 -11.41
CA ALA A 521 9.65 -12.26 -12.82
C ALA A 521 9.80 -13.47 -13.76
N GLU A 522 10.60 -14.48 -13.41
CA GLU A 522 10.73 -15.73 -14.16
C GLU A 522 9.37 -16.42 -14.31
N ARG A 523 8.55 -16.51 -13.25
CA ARG A 523 7.18 -17.08 -13.34
C ARG A 523 6.28 -16.30 -14.29
N VAL A 524 6.46 -14.98 -14.39
CA VAL A 524 5.71 -14.16 -15.37
C VAL A 524 6.11 -14.51 -16.80
N LEU A 525 7.42 -14.67 -17.05
CA LEU A 525 7.94 -15.04 -18.38
C LEU A 525 7.61 -16.49 -18.74
N GLU A 526 7.70 -17.43 -17.80
CA GLU A 526 7.23 -18.82 -17.98
C GLU A 526 5.74 -18.87 -18.34
N ALA A 527 4.91 -18.03 -17.71
CA ALA A 527 3.50 -17.93 -18.05
C ALA A 527 3.27 -17.34 -19.45
N TYR A 528 4.14 -16.42 -19.90
CA TYR A 528 4.12 -15.88 -21.27
C TYR A 528 4.51 -16.94 -22.30
N ASP A 529 5.52 -17.75 -22.02
CA ASP A 529 5.95 -18.83 -22.90
C ASP A 529 4.87 -19.93 -23.04
N ASN A 530 4.06 -20.11 -22.00
CA ASN A 530 3.01 -21.13 -21.93
C ASN A 530 1.60 -20.59 -22.21
N VAL A 531 1.44 -19.32 -22.62
CA VAL A 531 0.17 -18.77 -23.05
C VAL A 531 0.04 -18.93 -24.58
N GLY A 532 -1.01 -19.60 -25.01
CA GLY A 532 -1.23 -19.85 -26.45
C GLY A 532 -2.15 -21.01 -26.69
#